data_e559b2d80e38de8b229e9f0ee284afe0
#
_entry.id   e559b2d80e38de8b229e9f0ee284afe0
#
_cell.length_a   1.000
_cell.length_b   1.000
_cell.length_c   1.000
_cell.angle_alpha   90.00
_cell.angle_beta   90.00
_cell.angle_gamma   90.00
#
_symmetry.space_group_name_H-M   'P 1'
#
loop_
_entity.id
_entity.type
_entity.pdbx_description
1 polymer ?
#
loop_
_entity_poly.entity_id
_entity_poly.type
_entity_poly.pdbx_seq_one_letter_code
_entity_poly.pdbx_strand_id
1 'polypeptide(L)'
;MRLYNIRLLLFFLLYLFVGHTFTCHSQEETPSECRELLYLQTDKGIYETGEDLWFKTYTLDAQSLALSDRSKTLFVEMLNAKDSIVWQEKYPILSGIAGGHIYVNKDLKEGDYRIHAYTRFSFLNDTLRPVYPKKIRVIKSIAYKGTNTPQEKDQPVARFSFFPEGGYLVDGIPTKVAFKALDAKGMPAKVAGRLLENGKDIAKLESVHDGMGFVFILPIKGASYKAVLSDGREFPFAEVVSSGLSVHLRKQTDEYLEFLLSQPKGAAAQAIKLEGKMRGGLCCAATGTLSEKLKIRIPLKEFPMQGIAEFTLNSYLIDGFT
;
A
#
# COMPACT_ATOMS: atom_id res chain seq x y z
N MET A 1 -15.68 -45.20 58.04
CA MET A 1 -14.40 -44.69 57.49
C MET A 1 -14.38 -44.63 55.93
N ARG A 2 -15.53 -44.56 55.25
CA ARG A 2 -15.61 -44.46 53.74
C ARG A 2 -16.20 -43.14 53.21
N LEU A 3 -16.73 -42.30 54.03
CA LEU A 3 -17.38 -41.04 53.61
C LEU A 3 -16.44 -39.83 53.60
N TYR A 4 -15.28 -39.90 54.28
CA TYR A 4 -14.30 -38.79 54.28
C TYR A 4 -13.48 -38.71 53.01
N ASN A 5 -13.23 -39.82 52.32
CA ASN A 5 -12.39 -39.84 51.12
C ASN A 5 -13.15 -39.34 49.88
N ILE A 6 -14.46 -39.41 49.85
CA ILE A 6 -15.25 -38.91 48.71
C ILE A 6 -15.35 -37.36 48.72
N ARG A 7 -15.45 -36.78 49.91
CA ARG A 7 -15.49 -35.31 50.02
C ARG A 7 -14.11 -34.65 49.68
N LEU A 8 -13.01 -35.32 50.03
CA LEU A 8 -11.68 -34.84 49.69
C LEU A 8 -11.41 -34.95 48.19
N LEU A 9 -11.87 -35.99 47.52
CA LEU A 9 -11.74 -36.16 46.08
C LEU A 9 -12.57 -35.15 45.30
N LEU A 10 -13.77 -34.81 45.76
CA LEU A 10 -14.62 -33.78 45.18
C LEU A 10 -14.06 -32.37 45.35
N PHE A 11 -13.40 -32.09 46.48
CA PHE A 11 -12.69 -30.79 46.66
C PHE A 11 -11.46 -30.69 45.78
N PHE A 12 -10.74 -31.77 45.52
CA PHE A 12 -9.58 -31.78 44.63
C PHE A 12 -9.96 -31.65 43.16
N LEU A 13 -11.09 -32.27 42.76
CA LEU A 13 -11.65 -32.10 41.40
C LEU A 13 -12.24 -30.70 41.19
N LEU A 14 -12.82 -30.07 42.21
CA LEU A 14 -13.33 -28.70 42.14
C LEU A 14 -12.17 -27.70 42.07
N TYR A 15 -11.02 -27.99 42.75
CA TYR A 15 -9.82 -27.13 42.68
C TYR A 15 -9.08 -27.23 41.36
N LEU A 16 -9.16 -28.37 40.64
CA LEU A 16 -8.62 -28.54 39.29
C LEU A 16 -9.46 -27.83 38.21
N PHE A 17 -10.75 -27.57 38.49
CA PHE A 17 -11.62 -26.87 37.52
C PHE A 17 -11.63 -25.36 37.68
N VAL A 18 -11.18 -24.81 38.81
CA VAL A 18 -11.09 -23.34 39.07
C VAL A 18 -9.75 -22.76 38.62
N GLY A 19 -8.77 -23.62 38.29
CA GLY A 19 -7.39 -23.18 37.94
C GLY A 19 -7.16 -22.80 36.49
N HIS A 20 -8.14 -22.89 35.58
CA HIS A 20 -8.04 -22.41 34.20
C HIS A 20 -8.82 -21.12 34.04
N THR A 21 -8.38 -20.06 34.73
CA THR A 21 -8.68 -18.73 34.26
C THR A 21 -7.89 -18.56 32.97
N PHE A 22 -8.59 -18.66 31.85
CA PHE A 22 -8.13 -18.08 30.60
C PHE A 22 -7.93 -16.60 30.84
N THR A 23 -6.71 -16.18 31.18
CA THR A 23 -6.30 -14.81 31.02
C THR A 23 -6.31 -14.56 29.53
N CYS A 24 -7.43 -14.05 29.03
CA CYS A 24 -7.45 -13.32 27.79
C CYS A 24 -6.52 -12.13 28.02
N HIS A 25 -5.25 -12.26 27.65
CA HIS A 25 -4.39 -11.11 27.45
C HIS A 25 -4.99 -10.42 26.22
N SER A 26 -5.90 -9.46 26.46
CA SER A 26 -6.01 -8.37 25.54
C SER A 26 -4.63 -7.74 25.53
N GLN A 27 -3.86 -7.98 24.46
CA GLN A 27 -2.79 -7.04 24.15
C GLN A 27 -3.48 -5.69 24.17
N GLU A 28 -3.17 -4.84 25.14
CA GLU A 28 -3.38 -3.42 25.03
C GLU A 28 -2.69 -3.05 23.72
N GLU A 29 -3.50 -2.93 22.65
CA GLU A 29 -3.05 -2.23 21.46
C GLU A 29 -2.61 -0.89 21.97
N THR A 30 -1.30 -0.63 21.94
CA THR A 30 -0.78 0.72 22.10
C THR A 30 -1.69 1.59 21.22
N PRO A 31 -2.34 2.62 21.77
CA PRO A 31 -3.27 3.44 20.99
C PRO A 31 -2.53 3.79 19.71
N SER A 32 -3.04 3.35 18.58
CA SER A 32 -2.45 3.69 17.27
C SER A 32 -2.41 5.20 17.29
N GLU A 33 -1.20 5.77 17.36
CA GLU A 33 -1.01 7.20 17.54
C GLU A 33 -1.90 7.90 16.54
N CYS A 34 -2.86 8.65 17.07
CA CYS A 34 -3.92 9.29 16.31
C CYS A 34 -3.32 10.27 15.31
N ARG A 35 -2.97 9.75 14.15
CA ARG A 35 -2.39 10.50 13.04
C ARG A 35 -3.49 11.25 12.30
N GLU A 36 -3.22 12.48 11.91
CA GLU A 36 -4.05 13.23 10.98
C GLU A 36 -3.53 13.07 9.55
N LEU A 37 -4.45 12.83 8.64
CA LEU A 37 -4.21 12.91 7.19
C LEU A 37 -4.70 14.26 6.70
N LEU A 38 -3.97 14.85 5.78
CA LEU A 38 -4.32 16.13 5.21
C LEU A 38 -4.51 16.00 3.71
N TYR A 39 -5.67 16.42 3.22
CA TYR A 39 -5.98 16.50 1.80
C TYR A 39 -6.02 17.96 1.39
N LEU A 40 -5.21 18.34 0.37
CA LEU A 40 -5.14 19.69 -0.18
C LEU A 40 -5.72 19.72 -1.58
N GLN A 41 -6.70 20.54 -1.80
CA GLN A 41 -7.29 20.85 -3.11
C GLN A 41 -6.95 22.29 -3.50
N THR A 42 -6.56 22.49 -4.76
CA THR A 42 -6.35 23.79 -5.37
C THR A 42 -7.37 24.01 -6.47
N ASP A 43 -7.70 25.27 -6.77
CA ASP A 43 -8.66 25.63 -7.81
C ASP A 43 -8.14 25.29 -9.22
N LYS A 44 -6.82 25.36 -9.42
CA LYS A 44 -6.14 25.05 -10.69
C LYS A 44 -4.86 24.24 -10.46
N GLY A 45 -4.24 23.78 -11.54
CA GLY A 45 -2.90 23.17 -11.53
C GLY A 45 -1.83 24.05 -12.17
N ILE A 46 -2.25 25.10 -12.91
CA ILE A 46 -1.37 26.05 -13.61
C ILE A 46 -1.79 27.46 -13.24
N TYR A 47 -0.82 28.31 -12.90
CA TYR A 47 -1.03 29.68 -12.46
C TYR A 47 -0.11 30.64 -13.20
N GLU A 48 -0.64 31.83 -13.58
CA GLU A 48 0.21 32.93 -14.00
C GLU A 48 0.81 33.63 -12.79
N THR A 49 1.99 34.22 -12.99
CA THR A 49 2.53 35.12 -11.95
C THR A 49 1.66 36.37 -11.80
N GLY A 50 1.32 36.70 -10.56
CA GLY A 50 0.36 37.76 -10.22
C GLY A 50 -1.05 37.30 -9.95
N GLU A 51 -1.35 36.01 -10.12
CA GLU A 51 -2.63 35.40 -9.73
C GLU A 51 -2.65 34.96 -8.27
N ASP A 52 -3.84 34.76 -7.74
CA ASP A 52 -4.08 34.06 -6.48
C ASP A 52 -4.37 32.59 -6.74
N LEU A 53 -3.60 31.72 -6.09
CA LEU A 53 -3.88 30.29 -6.00
C LEU A 53 -4.80 30.08 -4.79
N TRP A 54 -6.01 29.69 -5.04
CA TRP A 54 -6.97 29.35 -3.98
C TRP A 54 -6.87 27.90 -3.60
N PHE A 55 -6.93 27.61 -2.30
CA PHE A 55 -6.90 26.25 -1.82
C PHE A 55 -7.90 26.00 -0.71
N LYS A 56 -8.25 24.73 -0.55
CA LYS A 56 -9.03 24.20 0.56
C LYS A 56 -8.35 22.93 1.07
N THR A 57 -8.32 22.77 2.39
CA THR A 57 -7.76 21.56 3.02
C THR A 57 -8.82 20.89 3.90
N TYR A 58 -8.68 19.58 3.98
CA TYR A 58 -9.47 18.72 4.86
C TYR A 58 -8.49 17.96 5.74
N THR A 59 -8.61 18.16 7.04
CA THR A 59 -7.85 17.41 8.04
C THR A 59 -8.71 16.26 8.52
N LEU A 60 -8.25 15.05 8.33
CA LEU A 60 -8.99 13.82 8.56
C LEU A 60 -8.29 12.99 9.63
N ASP A 61 -9.06 12.31 10.46
CA ASP A 61 -8.55 11.23 11.28
C ASP A 61 -8.10 10.08 10.37
N ALA A 62 -6.88 9.57 10.57
CA ALA A 62 -6.28 8.61 9.65
C ALA A 62 -6.99 7.25 9.61
N GLN A 63 -7.73 6.90 10.65
CA GLN A 63 -8.44 5.62 10.73
C GLN A 63 -9.86 5.72 10.19
N SER A 64 -10.63 6.68 10.68
CA SER A 64 -12.04 6.83 10.34
C SER A 64 -12.28 7.62 9.05
N LEU A 65 -11.31 8.45 8.62
CA LEU A 65 -11.44 9.49 7.59
C LEU A 65 -12.55 10.52 7.88
N ALA A 66 -13.01 10.57 9.11
CA ALA A 66 -13.86 11.66 9.54
C ALA A 66 -13.03 12.96 9.68
N LEU A 67 -13.68 14.11 9.57
CA LEU A 67 -13.01 15.39 9.81
C LEU A 67 -12.47 15.41 11.25
N SER A 68 -11.17 15.74 11.38
CA SER A 68 -10.49 15.84 12.66
C SER A 68 -10.52 17.28 13.17
N ASP A 69 -10.88 17.46 14.42
CA ASP A 69 -10.88 18.77 15.09
C ASP A 69 -9.70 18.93 16.08
N ARG A 70 -8.69 18.08 16.00
CA ARG A 70 -7.50 18.07 16.88
C ARG A 70 -6.57 19.22 16.61
N SER A 71 -6.18 19.41 15.34
CA SER A 71 -5.36 20.52 14.92
C SER A 71 -6.19 21.77 14.71
N LYS A 72 -5.67 22.89 15.19
CA LYS A 72 -6.29 24.23 15.01
C LYS A 72 -5.50 25.11 14.05
N THR A 73 -4.31 24.67 13.64
CA THR A 73 -3.41 25.42 12.76
C THR A 73 -2.93 24.56 11.62
N LEU A 74 -3.16 25.04 10.41
CA LEU A 74 -2.60 24.53 9.18
C LEU A 74 -1.35 25.33 8.83
N PHE A 75 -0.27 24.64 8.53
CA PHE A 75 0.94 25.21 7.95
C PHE A 75 0.96 24.92 6.45
N VAL A 76 1.20 25.95 5.64
CA VAL A 76 1.28 25.81 4.18
C VAL A 76 2.58 26.43 3.70
N GLU A 77 3.30 25.69 2.87
CA GLU A 77 4.57 26.09 2.28
C GLU A 77 4.55 25.84 0.77
N MET A 78 5.12 26.76 0.02
CA MET A 78 5.36 26.58 -1.41
C MET A 78 6.86 26.45 -1.65
N LEU A 79 7.27 25.37 -2.31
CA LEU A 79 8.66 25.04 -2.58
C LEU A 79 8.93 25.07 -4.08
N ASN A 80 10.12 25.56 -4.46
CA ASN A 80 10.60 25.50 -5.82
C ASN A 80 11.21 24.11 -6.16
N ALA A 81 11.70 23.94 -7.40
CA ALA A 81 12.31 22.68 -7.86
C ALA A 81 13.58 22.27 -7.10
N LYS A 82 14.19 23.19 -6.32
CA LYS A 82 15.38 22.92 -5.48
C LYS A 82 15.03 22.68 -4.01
N ASP A 83 13.76 22.44 -3.70
CA ASP A 83 13.25 22.26 -2.33
C ASP A 83 13.42 23.50 -1.41
N SER A 84 13.62 24.68 -1.98
CA SER A 84 13.68 25.92 -1.20
C SER A 84 12.28 26.49 -1.03
N ILE A 85 11.94 26.88 0.20
CA ILE A 85 10.68 27.54 0.51
C ILE A 85 10.70 28.94 -0.13
N VAL A 86 9.72 29.21 -0.98
CA VAL A 86 9.54 30.52 -1.65
C VAL A 86 8.37 31.31 -1.06
N TRP A 87 7.52 30.65 -0.29
CA TRP A 87 6.40 31.25 0.42
C TRP A 87 5.94 30.32 1.55
N GLN A 88 5.48 30.87 2.67
CA GLN A 88 4.90 30.11 3.78
C GLN A 88 3.91 30.95 4.58
N GLU A 89 2.85 30.32 5.08
CA GLU A 89 1.83 30.95 5.93
C GLU A 89 1.09 29.94 6.79
N LYS A 90 0.32 30.45 7.79
CA LYS A 90 -0.50 29.65 8.71
C LYS A 90 -1.95 30.05 8.58
N TYR A 91 -2.84 29.04 8.61
CA TYR A 91 -4.28 29.24 8.52
C TYR A 91 -5.00 28.55 9.68
N PRO A 92 -6.12 29.13 10.17
CA PRO A 92 -6.94 28.47 11.17
C PRO A 92 -7.67 27.27 10.57
N ILE A 93 -7.74 26.18 11.33
CA ILE A 93 -8.57 25.02 11.01
C ILE A 93 -9.85 25.13 11.84
N LEU A 94 -10.99 25.08 11.17
CA LEU A 94 -12.33 25.09 11.77
C LEU A 94 -13.04 23.78 11.39
N SER A 95 -13.40 22.98 12.39
CA SER A 95 -14.07 21.69 12.18
C SER A 95 -13.40 20.80 11.11
N GLY A 96 -12.08 20.73 11.17
CA GLY A 96 -11.26 19.93 10.24
C GLY A 96 -11.06 20.55 8.85
N ILE A 97 -11.51 21.78 8.62
CA ILE A 97 -11.42 22.45 7.32
C ILE A 97 -10.64 23.74 7.46
N ALA A 98 -9.74 24.01 6.51
CA ALA A 98 -9.11 25.32 6.33
C ALA A 98 -9.13 25.71 4.85
N GLY A 99 -9.12 26.99 4.58
CA GLY A 99 -9.03 27.54 3.24
C GLY A 99 -8.24 28.85 3.23
N GLY A 100 -7.67 29.16 2.11
CA GLY A 100 -6.88 30.36 1.93
C GLY A 100 -6.43 30.54 0.49
N HIS A 101 -5.52 31.47 0.30
CA HIS A 101 -4.92 31.72 -1.01
C HIS A 101 -3.42 31.96 -0.86
N ILE A 102 -2.70 31.75 -1.94
CA ILE A 102 -1.27 32.03 -2.09
C ILE A 102 -1.15 33.00 -3.24
N TYR A 103 -0.64 34.20 -2.98
CA TYR A 103 -0.31 35.12 -4.07
C TYR A 103 0.93 34.63 -4.82
N VAL A 104 0.77 34.27 -6.09
CA VAL A 104 1.86 33.82 -6.99
C VAL A 104 2.65 35.05 -7.42
N ASN A 105 3.68 35.41 -6.64
CA ASN A 105 4.45 36.62 -6.85
C ASN A 105 4.99 36.72 -8.28
N LYS A 106 4.97 37.96 -8.87
CA LYS A 106 5.44 38.25 -10.21
C LYS A 106 6.93 37.94 -10.41
N ASP A 107 7.71 37.92 -9.33
CA ASP A 107 9.14 37.62 -9.35
C ASP A 107 9.45 36.12 -9.38
N LEU A 108 8.46 35.26 -9.17
CA LEU A 108 8.64 33.81 -9.26
C LEU A 108 9.04 33.43 -10.69
N LYS A 109 10.00 32.52 -10.79
CA LYS A 109 10.44 31.95 -12.08
C LYS A 109 9.38 30.96 -12.59
N GLU A 110 9.26 30.88 -13.91
CA GLU A 110 8.49 29.82 -14.52
C GLU A 110 9.04 28.44 -14.14
N GLY A 111 8.15 27.50 -13.87
CA GLY A 111 8.55 26.14 -13.53
C GLY A 111 7.55 25.41 -12.64
N ASP A 112 7.96 24.25 -12.20
CA ASP A 112 7.17 23.41 -11.32
C ASP A 112 7.46 23.74 -9.87
N TYR A 113 6.40 23.85 -9.08
CA TYR A 113 6.42 24.12 -7.65
C TYR A 113 5.63 23.05 -6.91
N ARG A 114 5.89 22.90 -5.61
CA ARG A 114 5.17 21.99 -4.73
C ARG A 114 4.60 22.76 -3.56
N ILE A 115 3.34 22.49 -3.26
CA ILE A 115 2.68 23.02 -2.06
C ILE A 115 2.64 21.89 -1.04
N HIS A 116 3.23 22.14 0.11
CA HIS A 116 3.15 21.27 1.28
C HIS A 116 2.14 21.88 2.26
N ALA A 117 1.22 21.08 2.74
CA ALA A 117 0.30 21.46 3.78
C ALA A 117 0.39 20.42 4.90
N TYR A 118 0.47 20.86 6.15
CA TYR A 118 0.64 19.99 7.29
C TYR A 118 0.13 20.61 8.59
N THR A 119 -0.14 19.74 9.57
CA THR A 119 -0.46 20.12 10.94
C THR A 119 0.61 19.59 11.89
N ARG A 120 0.55 19.98 13.16
CA ARG A 120 1.42 19.41 14.19
C ARG A 120 1.31 17.88 14.24
N PHE A 121 0.12 17.33 14.11
CA PHE A 121 -0.14 15.89 14.17
C PHE A 121 0.14 15.13 12.86
N SER A 122 0.52 15.82 11.79
CA SER A 122 1.04 15.18 10.57
C SER A 122 2.43 14.58 10.77
N PHE A 123 3.16 14.95 11.84
CA PHE A 123 4.54 14.58 12.13
C PHE A 123 4.71 13.74 13.40
N LEU A 124 3.65 13.17 13.95
CA LEU A 124 3.76 12.30 15.11
C LEU A 124 4.62 11.07 14.77
N ASN A 125 5.75 10.97 15.47
CA ASN A 125 6.67 9.84 15.50
C ASN A 125 7.33 9.51 14.18
N ASP A 126 8.13 10.46 13.67
CA ASP A 126 9.26 10.10 12.86
C ASP A 126 9.27 10.41 11.36
N THR A 127 10.38 10.43 10.87
CA THR A 127 11.13 10.48 9.61
C THR A 127 10.39 10.17 8.31
N LEU A 128 9.28 9.48 8.31
CA LEU A 128 8.43 9.25 7.14
C LEU A 128 7.36 10.35 7.07
N ARG A 129 7.71 11.47 6.48
CA ARG A 129 6.78 12.59 6.22
C ARG A 129 5.65 12.15 5.31
N PRO A 130 4.42 11.94 5.77
CA PRO A 130 3.28 11.73 4.89
C PRO A 130 2.75 13.06 4.37
N VAL A 131 3.64 13.95 3.95
CA VAL A 131 3.24 15.19 3.27
C VAL A 131 3.10 14.85 1.80
N TYR A 132 1.85 14.73 1.35
CA TYR A 132 1.58 14.57 -0.07
C TYR A 132 1.73 15.95 -0.75
N PRO A 133 2.80 16.21 -1.54
CA PRO A 133 2.99 17.49 -2.16
C PRO A 133 2.00 17.69 -3.31
N LYS A 134 1.24 18.78 -3.28
CA LYS A 134 0.46 19.22 -4.43
C LYS A 134 1.38 19.88 -5.45
N LYS A 135 1.56 19.27 -6.61
CA LYS A 135 2.32 19.86 -7.72
C LYS A 135 1.48 20.90 -8.44
N ILE A 136 2.08 22.04 -8.72
CA ILE A 136 1.53 23.11 -9.53
C ILE A 136 2.59 23.60 -10.52
N ARG A 137 2.16 24.26 -11.59
CA ARG A 137 3.04 24.92 -12.53
C ARG A 137 2.81 26.42 -12.55
N VAL A 138 3.88 27.20 -12.44
CA VAL A 138 3.85 28.66 -12.57
C VAL A 138 4.38 29.04 -13.93
N ILE A 139 3.66 29.95 -14.63
CA ILE A 139 4.01 30.50 -15.95
C ILE A 139 3.94 32.01 -15.91
N LYS A 140 4.63 32.68 -16.81
CA LYS A 140 4.61 34.16 -16.91
C LYS A 140 3.37 34.68 -17.61
N SER A 141 2.88 33.96 -18.62
CA SER A 141 1.70 34.33 -19.38
C SER A 141 1.08 33.12 -20.07
N ILE A 142 -0.25 33.03 -20.03
CA ILE A 142 -1.04 32.08 -20.83
C ILE A 142 -1.17 32.66 -22.26
N ALA A 143 -0.09 32.77 -22.97
CA ALA A 143 -0.18 33.04 -24.41
C ALA A 143 -0.66 31.78 -25.10
N TYR A 144 -1.91 31.76 -25.55
CA TYR A 144 -2.46 30.69 -26.39
C TYR A 144 -1.72 30.71 -27.75
N LYS A 145 -0.56 30.06 -27.80
CA LYS A 145 -0.02 29.60 -29.06
C LYS A 145 -0.83 28.39 -29.45
N GLY A 146 -1.73 28.55 -30.41
CA GLY A 146 -2.42 27.42 -31.04
C GLY A 146 -1.40 26.47 -31.66
N THR A 147 -0.79 25.67 -30.85
CA THR A 147 0.02 24.56 -31.29
C THR A 147 -0.90 23.37 -31.31
N ASN A 148 -1.07 22.80 -32.51
CA ASN A 148 -1.49 21.41 -32.64
C ASN A 148 -0.77 20.64 -31.55
N THR A 149 -1.50 20.09 -30.59
CA THR A 149 -0.95 19.19 -29.58
C THR A 149 -0.20 18.12 -30.34
N PRO A 150 1.12 18.01 -30.23
CA PRO A 150 1.80 16.88 -30.86
C PRO A 150 1.13 15.66 -30.25
N GLN A 151 0.62 14.79 -31.11
CA GLN A 151 0.19 13.47 -30.69
C GLN A 151 1.35 12.90 -29.90
N GLU A 152 1.19 12.75 -28.59
CA GLU A 152 2.23 12.34 -27.67
C GLU A 152 2.71 10.98 -28.16
N LYS A 153 3.85 10.97 -28.88
CA LYS A 153 4.46 9.72 -29.33
C LYS A 153 4.68 8.89 -28.08
N ASP A 154 4.22 7.67 -28.07
CA ASP A 154 4.43 6.70 -26.99
C ASP A 154 5.91 6.82 -26.55
N GLN A 155 6.12 7.41 -25.36
CA GLN A 155 7.47 7.62 -24.83
C GLN A 155 8.06 6.26 -24.44
N PRO A 156 9.35 6.06 -24.69
CA PRO A 156 9.97 4.78 -24.40
C PRO A 156 9.97 4.48 -22.91
N VAL A 157 9.73 3.21 -22.53
CA VAL A 157 9.80 2.75 -21.14
C VAL A 157 11.19 3.00 -20.56
N ALA A 158 11.31 3.83 -19.54
CA ALA A 158 12.57 4.06 -18.81
C ALA A 158 12.68 3.22 -17.55
N ARG A 159 11.56 2.90 -16.92
CA ARG A 159 11.49 2.05 -15.72
C ARG A 159 10.43 0.99 -15.92
N PHE A 160 10.78 -0.27 -15.63
CA PHE A 160 9.87 -1.39 -15.68
C PHE A 160 10.00 -2.18 -14.38
N SER A 161 8.91 -2.27 -13.62
CA SER A 161 8.88 -2.90 -12.30
C SER A 161 7.89 -4.05 -12.28
N PHE A 162 8.23 -5.14 -11.58
CA PHE A 162 7.42 -6.35 -11.44
C PHE A 162 7.00 -6.55 -10.00
N PHE A 163 5.76 -7.01 -9.82
CA PHE A 163 5.12 -7.18 -8.51
C PHE A 163 4.46 -8.57 -8.46
N PRO A 164 5.19 -9.60 -8.03
CA PRO A 164 4.61 -10.92 -7.83
C PRO A 164 3.51 -10.86 -6.76
N GLU A 165 2.38 -11.51 -7.01
CA GLU A 165 1.32 -11.66 -6.02
C GLU A 165 1.84 -12.51 -4.85
N GLY A 166 1.71 -11.98 -3.62
CA GLY A 166 2.34 -12.57 -2.43
C GLY A 166 3.79 -12.13 -2.18
N GLY A 167 4.34 -11.21 -3.00
CA GLY A 167 5.63 -10.56 -2.77
C GLY A 167 6.83 -11.27 -3.41
N TYR A 168 6.79 -12.59 -3.59
CA TYR A 168 7.91 -13.38 -4.10
C TYR A 168 7.49 -14.35 -5.20
N LEU A 169 8.43 -14.69 -6.08
CA LEU A 169 8.33 -15.84 -6.98
C LEU A 169 8.88 -17.06 -6.25
N VAL A 170 8.02 -17.97 -5.85
CA VAL A 170 8.42 -19.19 -5.16
C VAL A 170 8.47 -20.35 -6.16
N ASP A 171 9.57 -21.11 -6.14
CA ASP A 171 9.77 -22.27 -7.02
C ASP A 171 8.57 -23.22 -7.05
N GLY A 172 8.08 -23.54 -8.25
CA GLY A 172 6.97 -24.46 -8.47
C GLY A 172 5.59 -23.96 -8.04
N ILE A 173 5.44 -22.70 -7.62
CA ILE A 173 4.14 -22.12 -7.25
C ILE A 173 3.64 -21.18 -8.34
N PRO A 174 2.53 -21.51 -9.06
CA PRO A 174 1.96 -20.61 -10.07
C PRO A 174 1.66 -19.24 -9.48
N THR A 175 2.19 -18.20 -10.07
CA THR A 175 2.11 -16.83 -9.56
C THR A 175 1.63 -15.86 -10.63
N LYS A 176 0.71 -14.97 -10.26
CA LYS A 176 0.35 -13.79 -11.04
C LYS A 176 1.36 -12.70 -10.75
N VAL A 177 1.97 -12.14 -11.78
CA VAL A 177 2.93 -11.05 -11.66
C VAL A 177 2.38 -9.82 -12.34
N ALA A 178 2.04 -8.80 -11.58
CA ALA A 178 1.70 -7.49 -12.12
C ALA A 178 2.97 -6.75 -12.52
N PHE A 179 2.86 -5.83 -13.45
CA PHE A 179 3.94 -4.94 -13.83
C PHE A 179 3.47 -3.51 -14.02
N LYS A 180 4.41 -2.56 -13.89
CA LYS A 180 4.22 -1.14 -14.17
C LYS A 180 5.41 -0.58 -14.92
N ALA A 181 5.12 0.13 -16.00
CA ALA A 181 6.10 0.80 -16.84
C ALA A 181 5.92 2.30 -16.81
N LEU A 182 7.02 3.03 -16.67
CA LEU A 182 7.09 4.49 -16.67
C LEU A 182 8.13 4.96 -17.69
N ASP A 183 7.88 6.14 -18.27
CA ASP A 183 8.85 6.84 -19.09
C ASP A 183 9.92 7.57 -18.24
N ALA A 184 10.82 8.30 -18.88
CA ALA A 184 11.88 9.07 -18.22
C ALA A 184 11.34 10.24 -17.36
N LYS A 185 10.10 10.68 -17.61
CA LYS A 185 9.43 11.73 -16.84
C LYS A 185 8.61 11.17 -15.68
N GLY A 186 8.55 9.83 -15.53
CA GLY A 186 7.73 9.15 -14.55
C GLY A 186 6.25 9.02 -14.92
N MET A 187 5.90 9.29 -16.17
CA MET A 187 4.56 9.10 -16.71
C MET A 187 4.35 7.64 -17.15
N PRO A 188 3.10 7.13 -17.16
CA PRO A 188 2.82 5.80 -17.67
C PRO A 188 3.32 5.60 -19.09
N ALA A 189 4.01 4.49 -19.34
CA ALA A 189 4.49 4.15 -20.68
C ALA A 189 3.85 2.86 -21.19
N LYS A 190 3.45 2.84 -22.46
CA LYS A 190 2.83 1.68 -23.07
C LYS A 190 3.81 0.53 -23.21
N VAL A 191 3.39 -0.67 -22.85
CA VAL A 191 4.19 -1.89 -22.93
C VAL A 191 3.62 -2.80 -24.02
N ALA A 192 4.49 -3.24 -24.92
CA ALA A 192 4.33 -4.37 -25.79
C ALA A 192 5.64 -5.15 -25.80
N GLY A 193 5.59 -6.46 -25.55
CA GLY A 193 6.80 -7.28 -25.45
C GLY A 193 6.49 -8.71 -25.07
N ARG A 194 7.51 -9.41 -24.56
CA ARG A 194 7.45 -10.81 -24.19
C ARG A 194 8.31 -11.09 -22.97
N LEU A 195 7.90 -12.08 -22.20
CA LEU A 195 8.68 -12.64 -21.10
C LEU A 195 9.42 -13.87 -21.60
N LEU A 196 10.71 -13.91 -21.39
CA LEU A 196 11.57 -15.04 -21.72
C LEU A 196 11.93 -15.81 -20.46
N GLU A 197 11.97 -17.15 -20.58
CA GLU A 197 12.58 -18.08 -19.63
C GLU A 197 13.71 -18.84 -20.35
N ASN A 198 14.94 -18.72 -19.87
CA ASN A 198 16.12 -19.32 -20.50
C ASN A 198 16.19 -19.05 -22.02
N GLY A 199 15.79 -17.83 -22.43
CA GLY A 199 15.78 -17.40 -23.84
C GLY A 199 14.57 -17.85 -24.65
N LYS A 200 13.61 -18.59 -24.07
CA LYS A 200 12.36 -19.00 -24.75
C LYS A 200 11.20 -18.12 -24.33
N ASP A 201 10.33 -17.77 -25.28
CA ASP A 201 9.12 -17.03 -25.02
C ASP A 201 8.13 -17.87 -24.20
N ILE A 202 7.70 -17.34 -23.04
CA ILE A 202 6.74 -18.00 -22.16
C ILE A 202 5.44 -17.21 -21.99
N ALA A 203 5.46 -15.89 -22.17
CA ALA A 203 4.27 -15.05 -22.05
C ALA A 203 4.42 -13.75 -22.82
N LYS A 204 3.27 -13.20 -23.27
CA LYS A 204 3.15 -11.86 -23.85
C LYS A 204 3.06 -10.83 -22.73
N LEU A 205 3.80 -9.72 -22.85
CA LEU A 205 3.69 -8.54 -22.01
C LEU A 205 2.94 -7.46 -22.77
N GLU A 206 1.79 -7.06 -22.24
CA GLU A 206 0.98 -6.00 -22.83
C GLU A 206 0.31 -5.18 -21.73
N SER A 207 0.48 -3.86 -21.78
CA SER A 207 -0.19 -2.96 -20.82
C SER A 207 -1.68 -2.89 -21.12
N VAL A 208 -2.49 -3.04 -20.09
CA VAL A 208 -3.94 -2.96 -20.13
C VAL A 208 -4.41 -1.54 -19.83
N HIS A 209 -3.76 -0.86 -18.88
CA HIS A 209 -4.11 0.49 -18.44
C HIS A 209 -2.87 1.20 -17.86
N ASP A 210 -2.62 2.42 -18.28
CA ASP A 210 -1.58 3.32 -17.74
C ASP A 210 -0.23 2.65 -17.47
N GLY A 211 0.30 1.94 -18.46
CA GLY A 211 1.59 1.24 -18.35
C GLY A 211 1.54 0.00 -17.46
N MET A 212 0.38 -0.40 -16.96
CA MET A 212 0.21 -1.56 -16.09
C MET A 212 -0.38 -2.76 -16.83
N GLY A 213 0.03 -3.95 -16.44
CA GLY A 213 -0.49 -5.22 -16.93
C GLY A 213 -0.08 -6.36 -15.99
N PHE A 214 -0.32 -7.58 -16.39
CA PHE A 214 0.07 -8.76 -15.62
C PHE A 214 0.34 -9.97 -16.52
N VAL A 215 1.09 -10.93 -15.97
CA VAL A 215 1.33 -12.26 -16.56
C VAL A 215 1.15 -13.34 -15.52
N PHE A 216 0.87 -14.55 -15.96
CA PHE A 216 0.92 -15.75 -15.12
C PHE A 216 2.14 -16.56 -15.50
N ILE A 217 2.90 -16.98 -14.48
CA ILE A 217 4.08 -17.85 -14.67
C ILE A 217 4.09 -18.99 -13.66
N LEU A 218 4.76 -20.07 -14.01
CA LEU A 218 5.19 -21.10 -13.08
C LEU A 218 6.70 -20.94 -12.88
N PRO A 219 7.14 -20.25 -11.82
CA PRO A 219 8.55 -19.96 -11.62
C PRO A 219 9.35 -21.23 -11.33
N ILE A 220 10.54 -21.32 -11.94
CA ILE A 220 11.48 -22.43 -11.79
C ILE A 220 12.78 -21.86 -11.22
N LYS A 221 13.25 -22.40 -10.10
CA LYS A 221 14.52 -22.01 -9.50
C LYS A 221 15.68 -22.24 -10.44
N GLY A 222 16.57 -21.25 -10.55
CA GLY A 222 17.74 -21.31 -11.44
C GLY A 222 17.44 -20.98 -12.90
N ALA A 223 16.16 -20.83 -13.30
CA ALA A 223 15.83 -20.30 -14.61
C ALA A 223 16.10 -18.78 -14.68
N SER A 224 16.58 -18.34 -15.84
CA SER A 224 16.81 -16.91 -16.12
C SER A 224 15.55 -16.31 -16.74
N TYR A 225 14.97 -15.32 -16.08
CA TYR A 225 13.79 -14.59 -16.57
C TYR A 225 14.15 -13.20 -17.03
N LYS A 226 13.61 -12.80 -18.20
CA LYS A 226 13.87 -11.48 -18.79
C LYS A 226 12.67 -10.99 -19.57
N ALA A 227 12.29 -9.72 -19.34
CA ALA A 227 11.31 -9.05 -20.17
C ALA A 227 12.02 -8.39 -21.36
N VAL A 228 11.54 -8.65 -22.58
CA VAL A 228 12.03 -8.06 -23.83
C VAL A 228 10.89 -7.29 -24.48
N LEU A 229 11.05 -5.99 -24.61
CA LEU A 229 10.05 -5.12 -25.23
C LEU A 229 10.15 -5.16 -26.77
N SER A 230 9.10 -4.71 -27.45
CA SER A 230 9.04 -4.69 -28.92
C SER A 230 10.10 -3.79 -29.57
N ASP A 231 10.64 -2.82 -28.82
CA ASP A 231 11.72 -1.94 -29.24
C ASP A 231 13.11 -2.52 -28.97
N GLY A 232 13.18 -3.77 -28.52
CA GLY A 232 14.42 -4.50 -28.23
C GLY A 232 15.03 -4.24 -26.86
N ARG A 233 14.46 -3.37 -26.03
CA ARG A 233 14.95 -3.15 -24.66
C ARG A 233 14.64 -4.33 -23.77
N GLU A 234 15.57 -4.61 -22.88
CA GLU A 234 15.54 -5.74 -21.96
C GLU A 234 15.51 -5.25 -20.52
N PHE A 235 14.70 -5.89 -19.70
CA PHE A 235 14.59 -5.61 -18.28
C PHE A 235 14.69 -6.91 -17.48
N PRO A 236 15.43 -6.90 -16.35
CA PRO A 236 15.48 -8.04 -15.46
C PRO A 236 14.09 -8.29 -14.87
N PHE A 237 13.76 -9.57 -14.72
CA PHE A 237 12.53 -9.98 -14.04
C PHE A 237 12.82 -10.28 -12.57
N ALA A 238 11.76 -10.54 -11.77
CA ALA A 238 11.90 -10.86 -10.37
C ALA A 238 12.63 -12.19 -10.15
N GLU A 239 13.44 -12.27 -9.10
CA GLU A 239 14.19 -13.46 -8.72
C GLU A 239 13.27 -14.56 -8.16
N VAL A 240 13.60 -15.84 -8.45
CA VAL A 240 12.88 -17.00 -7.93
C VAL A 240 13.57 -17.53 -6.69
N VAL A 241 12.83 -17.56 -5.56
CA VAL A 241 13.31 -18.13 -4.31
C VAL A 241 12.94 -19.62 -4.20
N SER A 242 13.80 -20.43 -3.56
CA SER A 242 13.58 -21.87 -3.40
C SER A 242 12.56 -22.24 -2.33
N SER A 243 12.34 -21.34 -1.38
CA SER A 243 11.43 -21.54 -0.25
C SER A 243 10.69 -20.25 0.05
N GLY A 244 9.50 -20.36 0.62
CA GLY A 244 8.69 -19.21 0.98
C GLY A 244 7.21 -19.55 0.98
N LEU A 245 6.41 -18.60 1.40
CA LEU A 245 4.97 -18.68 1.39
C LEU A 245 4.41 -17.82 0.27
N SER A 246 3.36 -18.28 -0.37
CA SER A 246 2.60 -17.49 -1.32
C SER A 246 1.18 -17.30 -0.83
N VAL A 247 0.64 -16.09 -0.98
CA VAL A 247 -0.75 -15.75 -0.73
C VAL A 247 -1.37 -15.27 -2.03
N HIS A 248 -2.47 -15.89 -2.42
CA HIS A 248 -3.19 -15.56 -3.64
C HIS A 248 -4.66 -15.32 -3.35
N LEU A 249 -5.20 -14.17 -3.77
CA LEU A 249 -6.63 -13.89 -3.72
C LEU A 249 -7.32 -14.65 -4.85
N ARG A 250 -7.91 -15.80 -4.52
CA ARG A 250 -8.53 -16.71 -5.50
C ARG A 250 -9.92 -16.27 -5.93
N LYS A 251 -10.71 -15.77 -4.98
CA LYS A 251 -12.09 -15.39 -5.22
C LYS A 251 -12.50 -14.21 -4.34
N GLN A 252 -13.22 -13.30 -4.93
CA GLN A 252 -13.92 -12.22 -4.26
C GLN A 252 -15.40 -12.31 -4.60
N THR A 253 -16.25 -12.26 -3.59
CA THR A 253 -17.71 -12.20 -3.70
C THR A 253 -18.21 -11.02 -2.89
N ASP A 254 -19.52 -10.80 -2.88
CA ASP A 254 -20.14 -9.77 -2.04
C ASP A 254 -20.19 -10.17 -0.55
N GLU A 255 -19.82 -11.43 -0.21
CA GLU A 255 -19.87 -11.96 1.15
C GLU A 255 -18.47 -12.20 1.75
N TYR A 256 -17.51 -12.63 0.93
CA TYR A 256 -16.18 -13.03 1.42
C TYR A 256 -15.06 -12.88 0.39
N LEU A 257 -13.83 -12.81 0.91
CA LEU A 257 -12.58 -13.00 0.18
C LEU A 257 -12.06 -14.42 0.43
N GLU A 258 -11.70 -15.16 -0.62
CA GLU A 258 -11.08 -16.49 -0.51
C GLU A 258 -9.62 -16.41 -0.91
N PHE A 259 -8.74 -16.69 0.03
CA PHE A 259 -7.30 -16.78 -0.18
C PHE A 259 -6.86 -18.23 -0.33
N LEU A 260 -5.94 -18.47 -1.23
CA LEU A 260 -5.17 -19.70 -1.32
C LEU A 260 -3.75 -19.40 -0.85
N LEU A 261 -3.37 -20.03 0.25
CA LEU A 261 -2.01 -20.01 0.75
C LEU A 261 -1.29 -21.24 0.23
N SER A 262 -0.03 -21.12 -0.16
CA SER A 262 0.76 -22.21 -0.71
C SER A 262 2.22 -22.13 -0.27
N GLN A 263 2.86 -23.29 -0.14
CA GLN A 263 4.29 -23.44 0.03
C GLN A 263 4.81 -24.54 -0.91
N PRO A 264 6.12 -24.62 -1.17
CA PRO A 264 6.69 -25.67 -2.02
C PRO A 264 6.31 -27.07 -1.55
N LYS A 265 6.09 -27.96 -2.51
CA LYS A 265 5.82 -29.37 -2.21
C LYS A 265 6.97 -29.99 -1.43
N GLY A 266 6.65 -30.73 -0.35
CA GLY A 266 7.64 -31.37 0.53
C GLY A 266 8.25 -30.45 1.58
N ALA A 267 7.88 -29.16 1.64
CA ALA A 267 8.24 -28.30 2.76
C ALA A 267 7.55 -28.76 4.06
N ALA A 268 8.22 -28.58 5.20
CA ALA A 268 7.67 -28.91 6.50
C ALA A 268 6.38 -28.10 6.76
N ALA A 269 5.41 -28.73 7.44
CA ALA A 269 4.22 -28.03 7.86
C ALA A 269 4.56 -26.93 8.86
N GLN A 270 3.94 -25.76 8.71
CA GLN A 270 4.21 -24.61 9.57
C GLN A 270 2.91 -23.91 10.00
N ALA A 271 2.92 -23.36 11.21
CA ALA A 271 1.85 -22.49 11.66
C ALA A 271 1.89 -21.17 10.92
N ILE A 272 0.74 -20.70 10.48
CA ILE A 272 0.62 -19.43 9.75
C ILE A 272 -0.46 -18.55 10.37
N LYS A 273 -0.30 -17.25 10.17
CA LYS A 273 -1.29 -16.22 10.49
C LYS A 273 -1.45 -15.30 9.29
N LEU A 274 -2.66 -15.20 8.78
CA LEU A 274 -3.05 -14.22 7.77
C LEU A 274 -3.75 -13.06 8.48
N GLU A 275 -3.19 -11.87 8.40
CA GLU A 275 -3.74 -10.64 8.96
C GLU A 275 -4.25 -9.74 7.86
N GLY A 276 -5.45 -9.17 8.03
CA GLY A 276 -6.02 -8.16 7.16
C GLY A 276 -6.11 -6.82 7.89
N LYS A 277 -5.48 -5.80 7.35
CA LYS A 277 -5.46 -4.44 7.90
C LYS A 277 -6.07 -3.45 6.93
N MET A 278 -6.81 -2.48 7.46
CA MET A 278 -7.27 -1.31 6.71
C MET A 278 -6.79 -0.04 7.41
N ARG A 279 -6.13 0.84 6.66
CA ARG A 279 -5.61 2.11 7.20
C ARG A 279 -4.75 1.93 8.46
N GLY A 280 -3.99 0.83 8.52
CA GLY A 280 -3.15 0.47 9.66
C GLY A 280 -3.86 -0.24 10.82
N GLY A 281 -5.19 -0.25 10.86
CA GLY A 281 -5.98 -0.98 11.86
C GLY A 281 -6.19 -2.44 11.46
N LEU A 282 -6.00 -3.37 12.41
CA LEU A 282 -6.30 -4.80 12.21
C LEU A 282 -7.82 -4.99 12.13
N CYS A 283 -8.29 -5.55 11.01
CA CYS A 283 -9.72 -5.85 10.81
C CYS A 283 -10.02 -7.33 11.02
N CYS A 284 -9.10 -8.20 10.60
CA CYS A 284 -9.28 -9.64 10.73
C CYS A 284 -7.94 -10.36 10.84
N ALA A 285 -7.97 -11.53 11.47
CA ALA A 285 -6.85 -12.46 11.50
C ALA A 285 -7.37 -13.91 11.43
N ALA A 286 -6.66 -14.75 10.67
CA ALA A 286 -6.93 -16.16 10.58
C ALA A 286 -5.63 -16.94 10.77
N THR A 287 -5.68 -18.00 11.59
CA THR A 287 -4.54 -18.88 11.84
C THR A 287 -4.82 -20.28 11.30
N GLY A 288 -3.78 -21.03 11.03
CA GLY A 288 -3.89 -22.40 10.58
C GLY A 288 -2.53 -23.07 10.40
N THR A 289 -2.55 -24.35 10.04
CA THR A 289 -1.34 -25.09 9.69
C THR A 289 -1.31 -25.28 8.17
N LEU A 290 -0.23 -24.81 7.56
CA LEU A 290 0.01 -24.95 6.13
C LEU A 290 0.98 -26.10 5.88
N SER A 291 0.51 -27.18 5.23
CA SER A 291 1.34 -28.30 4.79
C SER A 291 1.82 -28.14 3.33
N GLU A 292 0.91 -27.86 2.43
CA GLU A 292 1.21 -27.55 1.01
C GLU A 292 0.29 -26.43 0.52
N LYS A 293 -1.00 -26.58 0.77
CA LYS A 293 -2.05 -25.61 0.39
C LYS A 293 -3.08 -25.47 1.49
N LEU A 294 -3.52 -24.24 1.75
CA LEU A 294 -4.58 -23.93 2.69
C LEU A 294 -5.49 -22.86 2.10
N LYS A 295 -6.80 -23.08 2.17
CA LYS A 295 -7.79 -22.07 1.82
C LYS A 295 -8.30 -21.39 3.07
N ILE A 296 -8.31 -20.06 3.02
CA ILE A 296 -8.87 -19.21 4.08
C ILE A 296 -9.95 -18.35 3.47
N ARG A 297 -11.12 -18.27 4.10
CA ARG A 297 -12.19 -17.34 3.76
C ARG A 297 -12.32 -16.30 4.84
N ILE A 298 -12.25 -15.04 4.43
CA ILE A 298 -12.47 -13.88 5.30
C ILE A 298 -13.80 -13.24 4.93
N PRO A 299 -14.78 -13.23 5.83
CA PRO A 299 -16.06 -12.58 5.59
C PRO A 299 -15.89 -11.07 5.41
N LEU A 300 -16.58 -10.46 4.44
CA LEU A 300 -16.50 -9.01 4.22
C LEU A 300 -17.08 -8.19 5.38
N LYS A 301 -17.95 -8.76 6.20
CA LYS A 301 -18.48 -8.14 7.42
C LYS A 301 -17.40 -7.80 8.48
N GLU A 302 -16.22 -8.45 8.40
CA GLU A 302 -15.10 -8.15 9.30
C GLU A 302 -14.44 -6.79 8.97
N PHE A 303 -14.76 -6.20 7.82
CA PHE A 303 -14.21 -4.91 7.43
C PHE A 303 -15.18 -3.79 7.77
N PRO A 304 -14.77 -2.81 8.60
CA PRO A 304 -15.66 -1.77 9.12
C PRO A 304 -16.10 -0.75 8.08
N MET A 305 -15.43 -0.71 6.93
CA MET A 305 -15.65 0.30 5.89
C MET A 305 -15.17 -0.18 4.52
N GLN A 306 -15.54 0.55 3.47
CA GLN A 306 -14.97 0.35 2.15
C GLN A 306 -13.55 0.95 2.06
N GLY A 307 -12.68 0.32 1.28
CA GLY A 307 -11.33 0.81 1.06
C GLY A 307 -10.34 -0.28 0.66
N ILE A 308 -9.06 0.05 0.78
CA ILE A 308 -7.97 -0.87 0.49
C ILE A 308 -7.64 -1.65 1.77
N ALA A 309 -7.67 -2.97 1.67
CA ALA A 309 -7.22 -3.88 2.72
C ALA A 309 -5.84 -4.45 2.33
N GLU A 310 -4.90 -4.41 3.27
CA GLU A 310 -3.59 -5.02 3.15
C GLU A 310 -3.59 -6.36 3.89
N PHE A 311 -3.18 -7.43 3.20
CA PHE A 311 -3.10 -8.76 3.78
C PHE A 311 -1.64 -9.17 3.93
N THR A 312 -1.26 -9.54 5.16
CA THR A 312 0.08 -10.00 5.49
C THR A 312 0.02 -11.45 5.97
N LEU A 313 0.82 -12.32 5.36
CA LEU A 313 0.98 -13.71 5.75
C LEU A 313 2.27 -13.88 6.54
N ASN A 314 2.15 -14.29 7.79
CA ASN A 314 3.27 -14.60 8.68
C ASN A 314 3.34 -16.10 8.94
N SER A 315 4.55 -16.65 9.07
CA SER A 315 4.77 -18.00 9.56
C SER A 315 5.43 -17.98 10.92
N TYR A 316 5.10 -18.94 11.75
CA TYR A 316 5.70 -19.16 13.06
C TYR A 316 6.29 -20.57 13.07
N LEU A 317 7.51 -20.71 13.59
CA LEU A 317 8.02 -22.02 13.94
C LEU A 317 7.12 -22.56 15.08
N ILE A 318 6.57 -23.74 14.90
CA ILE A 318 5.95 -24.47 16.01
C ILE A 318 7.14 -24.99 16.82
N ASP A 319 7.61 -24.20 17.81
CA ASP A 319 8.54 -24.72 18.79
C ASP A 319 7.85 -25.90 19.45
N GLY A 320 8.45 -27.09 19.29
CA GLY A 320 7.89 -28.33 19.78
C GLY A 320 7.68 -28.26 21.29
N PHE A 321 6.42 -28.30 21.71
CA PHE A 321 6.07 -28.81 23.03
C PHE A 321 6.35 -30.31 23.00
N THR A 322 7.55 -30.69 23.41
CA THR A 322 7.86 -32.04 23.91
C THR A 322 7.45 -32.14 25.37
#